data_2288d3c6686b4b7c5753131ef823b83e
#
_entry.id   2288d3c6686b4b7c5753131ef823b83e
#
_cell.length_a   1.000
_cell.length_b   1.000
_cell.length_c   1.000
_cell.angle_alpha   90.00
_cell.angle_beta   90.00
_cell.angle_gamma   90.00
#
_symmetry.space_group_name_H-M   'P 1'
#
loop_
_entity.id
_entity.type
_entity.pdbx_description
1 polymer ?
#
loop_
_entity_poly.entity_id
_entity_poly.type
_entity_poly.pdbx_seq_one_letter_code
_entity_poly.pdbx_strand_id
1 'polypeptide(L)'
;MKKFLFSVLAVGALVACTKSEVKYEGETEIAFAPVSSVNTKANVLQAIDGTEYPVNETFRVWGYWQLLDAGTDHSAFDAAAEYIKDGKEFAKSVDGSLWRGAAQPYYWPKTGSIVFACLSPAKDTQISNLEHNIVDDCFKFTYVSPNAYGKVDASKTVDVMWTDATESYNEKTAAAGVPVTFKHALTWITFKVLGDEVTSGGNFVINSLTMNKVMIAGNFTSNDRKWA
;
A
#
# COMPACT_ATOMS: atom_id res chain seq x y z
N MET A 1 62.61 31.60 40.06
CA MET A 1 62.23 30.35 39.40
C MET A 1 60.67 30.23 39.50
N LYS A 2 59.95 30.63 38.46
CA LYS A 2 58.53 30.65 38.44
C LYS A 2 58.06 29.44 37.57
N LYS A 3 57.39 28.47 38.18
CA LYS A 3 56.84 27.31 37.51
C LYS A 3 55.44 27.69 36.96
N PHE A 4 55.26 27.73 35.64
CA PHE A 4 54.01 27.87 34.99
C PHE A 4 53.35 26.48 34.89
N LEU A 5 52.18 26.34 35.51
CA LEU A 5 51.29 25.16 35.38
C LEU A 5 50.38 25.40 34.18
N PHE A 6 50.56 24.62 33.12
CA PHE A 6 49.61 24.60 32.00
C PHE A 6 48.48 23.61 32.31
N SER A 7 47.30 24.14 32.59
CA SER A 7 46.05 23.36 32.61
C SER A 7 45.58 23.16 31.19
N VAL A 8 45.67 21.93 30.71
CA VAL A 8 45.05 21.53 29.45
C VAL A 8 43.59 21.17 29.73
N LEU A 9 42.66 22.04 29.32
CA LEU A 9 41.21 21.79 29.33
C LEU A 9 40.87 20.96 28.11
N ALA A 10 40.68 19.66 28.27
CA ALA A 10 40.18 18.79 27.23
C ALA A 10 38.66 19.03 27.06
N VAL A 11 38.30 19.83 26.09
CA VAL A 11 36.90 19.96 25.64
C VAL A 11 36.57 18.75 24.80
N GLY A 12 35.87 17.79 25.39
CA GLY A 12 35.28 16.64 24.68
C GLY A 12 34.16 17.13 23.78
N ALA A 13 34.45 17.29 22.50
CA ALA A 13 33.42 17.48 21.50
C ALA A 13 32.64 16.15 21.34
N LEU A 14 31.47 16.09 21.95
CA LEU A 14 30.45 15.07 21.61
C LEU A 14 30.00 15.35 20.18
N VAL A 15 30.66 14.70 19.22
CA VAL A 15 30.14 14.63 17.86
C VAL A 15 28.89 13.75 17.93
N ALA A 16 27.72 14.38 18.13
CA ALA A 16 26.44 13.77 17.82
C ALA A 16 26.48 13.46 16.32
N CYS A 17 26.67 12.19 15.98
CA CYS A 17 26.40 11.72 14.63
C CYS A 17 24.90 11.89 14.37
N THR A 18 24.48 13.09 14.05
CA THR A 18 23.29 13.28 13.25
C THR A 18 23.60 12.66 11.91
N LYS A 19 22.95 11.54 11.61
CA LYS A 19 22.94 10.92 10.30
C LYS A 19 22.29 11.96 9.36
N SER A 20 23.09 12.93 8.92
CA SER A 20 22.69 13.78 7.81
C SER A 20 22.66 12.86 6.60
N GLU A 21 21.46 12.56 6.12
CA GLU A 21 21.29 11.97 4.80
C GLU A 21 22.03 12.91 3.83
N VAL A 22 23.11 12.42 3.28
CA VAL A 22 23.83 13.13 2.22
C VAL A 22 22.92 13.04 1.00
N LYS A 23 22.11 14.08 0.79
CA LYS A 23 21.40 14.25 -0.49
C LYS A 23 22.47 14.46 -1.55
N TYR A 24 22.68 13.44 -2.37
CA TYR A 24 23.43 13.61 -3.58
C TYR A 24 22.57 14.42 -4.56
N GLU A 25 23.03 15.59 -4.97
CA GLU A 25 22.41 16.35 -6.06
C GLU A 25 22.37 15.44 -7.29
N GLY A 26 21.15 15.16 -7.78
CA GLY A 26 20.92 14.31 -8.97
C GLY A 26 20.30 12.95 -8.69
N GLU A 27 19.90 12.62 -7.46
CA GLU A 27 19.13 11.40 -7.18
C GLU A 27 17.66 11.62 -7.48
N THR A 28 17.10 10.80 -8.35
CA THR A 28 15.68 10.81 -8.67
C THR A 28 14.91 9.99 -7.65
N GLU A 29 13.87 10.59 -7.08
CA GLU A 29 13.02 9.93 -6.10
C GLU A 29 12.09 8.92 -6.76
N ILE A 30 11.91 7.77 -6.10
CA ILE A 30 10.92 6.76 -6.48
C ILE A 30 9.53 7.31 -6.22
N ALA A 31 8.71 7.32 -7.28
CA ALA A 31 7.34 7.79 -7.22
C ALA A 31 6.41 6.83 -7.96
N PHE A 32 5.14 6.80 -7.56
CA PHE A 32 4.12 5.91 -8.09
C PHE A 32 2.98 6.67 -8.73
N ALA A 33 2.40 6.06 -9.78
CA ALA A 33 1.18 6.49 -10.45
C ALA A 33 0.11 5.38 -10.29
N PRO A 34 -0.55 5.27 -9.13
CA PRO A 34 -1.49 4.20 -8.87
C PRO A 34 -2.80 4.40 -9.61
N VAL A 35 -3.35 3.26 -10.07
CA VAL A 35 -4.71 3.16 -10.60
C VAL A 35 -5.45 2.02 -9.91
N SER A 36 -6.77 2.12 -9.83
CA SER A 36 -7.60 1.01 -9.36
C SER A 36 -8.06 0.17 -10.55
N SER A 37 -8.05 -1.15 -10.41
CA SER A 37 -8.68 -2.03 -11.39
C SER A 37 -10.18 -2.05 -11.18
N VAL A 38 -10.84 -1.24 -11.93
CA VAL A 38 -12.24 -1.25 -12.38
C VAL A 38 -13.34 -1.95 -11.55
N ASN A 39 -14.38 -1.15 -11.34
CA ASN A 39 -15.80 -1.50 -11.51
C ASN A 39 -16.46 -2.22 -10.35
N THR A 40 -16.59 -1.47 -9.29
CA THR A 40 -17.80 -1.65 -8.51
C THR A 40 -18.47 -0.30 -8.32
N LYS A 41 -19.49 -0.03 -9.14
CA LYS A 41 -20.37 1.12 -8.92
C LYS A 41 -21.17 0.86 -7.66
N ALA A 42 -20.77 1.46 -6.56
CA ALA A 42 -21.67 1.58 -5.42
C ALA A 42 -21.17 2.63 -4.42
N ASN A 43 -22.13 3.38 -3.92
CA ASN A 43 -21.97 4.38 -2.88
C ASN A 43 -21.67 3.73 -1.52
N VAL A 44 -20.45 3.35 -1.26
CA VAL A 44 -19.98 3.06 0.09
C VAL A 44 -18.92 4.09 0.44
N LEU A 45 -19.01 4.61 1.64
CA LEU A 45 -18.26 5.76 2.11
C LEU A 45 -16.73 5.58 2.09
N GLN A 46 -16.20 4.39 1.83
CA GLN A 46 -14.78 4.10 1.80
C GLN A 46 -14.35 3.08 0.72
N ALA A 47 -15.23 2.72 -0.21
CA ALA A 47 -14.82 1.91 -1.34
C ALA A 47 -14.20 2.78 -2.42
N ILE A 48 -13.10 2.31 -2.98
CA ILE A 48 -12.46 2.95 -4.12
C ILE A 48 -13.18 2.47 -5.37
N ASP A 49 -14.08 3.29 -5.88
CA ASP A 49 -14.75 3.04 -7.15
C ASP A 49 -14.09 3.86 -8.27
N GLY A 50 -13.92 3.25 -9.42
CA GLY A 50 -13.33 3.89 -10.57
C GLY A 50 -11.87 3.51 -10.83
N THR A 51 -11.27 4.19 -11.80
CA THR A 51 -9.91 3.92 -12.27
C THR A 51 -8.85 4.80 -11.60
N GLU A 52 -9.27 5.80 -10.83
CA GLU A 52 -8.37 6.70 -10.12
C GLU A 52 -8.21 6.26 -8.67
N TYR A 53 -6.97 6.18 -8.23
CA TYR A 53 -6.65 5.94 -6.83
C TYR A 53 -6.90 7.23 -6.03
N PRO A 54 -7.65 7.18 -4.89
CA PRO A 54 -8.07 8.38 -4.15
C PRO A 54 -6.89 9.17 -3.60
N VAL A 55 -6.96 10.47 -3.75
CA VAL A 55 -5.87 11.40 -3.39
C VAL A 55 -5.54 11.44 -1.90
N ASN A 56 -6.48 11.07 -1.05
CA ASN A 56 -6.33 11.08 0.42
C ASN A 56 -5.91 9.71 0.96
N GLU A 57 -5.86 8.68 0.12
CA GLU A 57 -5.48 7.35 0.53
C GLU A 57 -3.97 7.15 0.42
N THR A 58 -3.46 6.26 1.27
CA THR A 58 -2.06 5.87 1.30
C THR A 58 -1.94 4.36 1.13
N PHE A 59 -0.81 3.90 0.63
CA PHE A 59 -0.55 2.48 0.48
C PHE A 59 0.85 2.12 0.94
N ARG A 60 1.06 0.85 1.27
CA ARG A 60 2.36 0.29 1.60
C ARG A 60 3.05 -0.20 0.34
N VAL A 61 4.37 -0.02 0.29
CA VAL A 61 5.24 -0.47 -0.80
C VAL A 61 6.33 -1.36 -0.24
N TRP A 62 6.52 -2.51 -0.84
CA TRP A 62 7.71 -3.34 -0.76
C TRP A 62 8.48 -3.17 -2.06
N GLY A 63 9.80 -3.02 -1.99
CA GLY A 63 10.67 -2.88 -3.16
C GLY A 63 11.81 -3.88 -3.08
N TYR A 64 12.03 -4.63 -4.16
CA TYR A 64 13.03 -5.68 -4.26
C TYR A 64 14.00 -5.34 -5.37
N TRP A 65 15.26 -5.13 -4.98
CA TRP A 65 16.32 -4.75 -5.91
C TRP A 65 17.02 -5.96 -6.51
N GLN A 66 17.40 -5.84 -7.77
CA GLN A 66 18.23 -6.81 -8.48
C GLN A 66 19.21 -6.09 -9.43
N LEU A 67 20.37 -6.71 -9.66
CA LEU A 67 21.40 -6.16 -10.55
C LEU A 67 21.01 -6.33 -12.02
N LEU A 68 20.44 -7.46 -12.36
CA LEU A 68 19.97 -7.78 -13.71
C LEU A 68 18.46 -7.62 -13.79
N ASP A 69 17.96 -7.21 -14.95
CA ASP A 69 16.53 -7.19 -15.21
C ASP A 69 16.04 -8.63 -15.43
N ALA A 70 15.30 -9.17 -14.46
CA ALA A 70 14.72 -10.50 -14.54
C ALA A 70 13.34 -10.50 -15.24
N GLY A 71 12.87 -9.35 -15.72
CA GLY A 71 11.52 -9.24 -16.28
C GLY A 71 10.45 -9.56 -15.24
N THR A 72 9.60 -10.55 -15.54
CA THR A 72 8.53 -11.02 -14.64
C THR A 72 8.88 -12.27 -13.85
N ASP A 73 10.11 -12.78 -13.99
CA ASP A 73 10.57 -13.94 -13.22
C ASP A 73 11.08 -13.50 -11.85
N HIS A 74 10.21 -13.57 -10.86
CA HIS A 74 10.52 -13.20 -9.48
C HIS A 74 11.19 -14.32 -8.67
N SER A 75 11.36 -15.50 -9.23
CA SER A 75 11.98 -16.64 -8.53
C SER A 75 13.45 -16.42 -8.18
N ALA A 76 14.11 -15.48 -8.87
CA ALA A 76 15.50 -15.10 -8.61
C ALA A 76 15.67 -14.14 -7.42
N PHE A 77 14.59 -13.57 -6.87
CA PHE A 77 14.66 -12.72 -5.70
C PHE A 77 14.74 -13.56 -4.42
N ASP A 78 15.49 -13.03 -3.47
CA ASP A 78 15.50 -13.53 -2.09
C ASP A 78 15.19 -12.40 -1.11
N ALA A 79 15.00 -12.72 0.15
CA ALA A 79 14.71 -11.76 1.19
C ALA A 79 15.83 -10.72 1.40
N ALA A 80 17.07 -11.04 1.00
CA ALA A 80 18.21 -10.13 1.12
C ALA A 80 18.17 -9.01 0.08
N ALA A 81 17.42 -9.18 -1.00
CA ALA A 81 17.26 -8.18 -2.06
C ALA A 81 16.26 -7.06 -1.69
N GLU A 82 15.61 -7.11 -0.53
CA GLU A 82 14.61 -6.13 -0.14
C GLU A 82 15.23 -4.73 0.03
N TYR A 83 14.84 -3.81 -0.85
CA TYR A 83 15.31 -2.42 -0.90
C TYR A 83 14.41 -1.48 -0.10
N ILE A 84 13.08 -1.61 -0.25
CA ILE A 84 12.07 -0.96 0.59
C ILE A 84 11.47 -2.04 1.48
N LYS A 85 11.88 -2.06 2.76
CA LYS A 85 11.60 -3.14 3.71
C LYS A 85 10.30 -2.91 4.48
N ASP A 86 9.68 -4.01 4.88
CA ASP A 86 8.55 -4.03 5.83
C ASP A 86 7.32 -3.21 5.38
N GLY A 87 7.16 -2.97 4.10
CA GLY A 87 6.03 -2.21 3.57
C GLY A 87 5.99 -0.77 4.10
N LYS A 88 6.66 0.15 3.40
CA LYS A 88 6.69 1.57 3.76
C LYS A 88 5.51 2.32 3.17
N GLU A 89 5.01 3.30 3.93
CA GLU A 89 3.89 4.12 3.52
C GLU A 89 4.27 5.10 2.42
N PHE A 90 3.43 5.16 1.38
CA PHE A 90 3.49 6.14 0.32
C PHE A 90 2.18 6.95 0.28
N ALA A 91 2.32 8.25 0.13
CA ALA A 91 1.23 9.21 0.11
C ALA A 91 1.34 10.13 -1.11
N LYS A 92 0.23 10.72 -1.52
CA LYS A 92 0.25 11.71 -2.60
C LYS A 92 1.09 12.91 -2.20
N SER A 93 2.02 13.32 -3.06
CA SER A 93 2.85 14.50 -2.82
C SER A 93 2.01 15.78 -2.95
N VAL A 94 2.36 16.79 -2.15
CA VAL A 94 1.64 18.08 -2.12
C VAL A 94 1.76 18.84 -3.45
N ASP A 95 2.85 18.65 -4.14
CA ASP A 95 3.25 19.39 -5.34
C ASP A 95 2.90 18.69 -6.67
N GLY A 96 2.31 17.47 -6.59
CA GLY A 96 2.17 16.68 -7.79
C GLY A 96 1.00 15.71 -7.82
N SER A 97 1.01 14.91 -8.88
CA SER A 97 0.06 13.83 -9.12
C SER A 97 0.57 12.45 -8.69
N LEU A 98 1.82 12.38 -8.17
CA LEU A 98 2.50 11.14 -7.85
C LEU A 98 2.51 10.87 -6.34
N TRP A 99 2.57 9.60 -5.97
CA TRP A 99 2.72 9.14 -4.59
C TRP A 99 4.19 8.88 -4.28
N ARG A 100 4.66 9.39 -3.13
CA ARG A 100 6.05 9.33 -2.67
C ARG A 100 6.11 8.82 -1.24
N GLY A 101 7.30 8.47 -0.76
CA GLY A 101 7.48 8.02 0.62
C GLY A 101 6.97 9.05 1.62
N ALA A 102 6.00 8.65 2.46
CA ALA A 102 5.31 9.58 3.38
C ALA A 102 6.20 10.09 4.51
N ALA A 103 7.11 9.26 5.02
CA ALA A 103 7.99 9.61 6.14
C ALA A 103 9.37 10.10 5.67
N GLN A 104 9.85 9.57 4.55
CA GLN A 104 11.15 9.90 3.96
C GLN A 104 11.15 9.58 2.47
N PRO A 105 11.96 10.28 1.65
CA PRO A 105 12.12 9.94 0.26
C PRO A 105 12.87 8.61 0.08
N TYR A 106 12.57 7.89 -0.99
CA TYR A 106 13.30 6.72 -1.47
C TYR A 106 13.83 7.04 -2.87
N TYR A 107 15.08 6.72 -3.14
CA TYR A 107 15.75 7.08 -4.38
C TYR A 107 16.04 5.86 -5.22
N TRP A 108 16.15 6.05 -6.53
CA TRP A 108 16.54 4.99 -7.43
C TRP A 108 17.99 4.56 -7.19
N PRO A 109 18.29 3.25 -7.19
CA PRO A 109 19.67 2.79 -7.15
C PRO A 109 20.41 3.19 -8.41
N LYS A 110 21.71 3.44 -8.31
CA LYS A 110 22.55 3.82 -9.46
C LYS A 110 22.64 2.71 -10.51
N THR A 111 22.45 1.47 -10.12
CA THR A 111 22.55 0.29 -10.98
C THR A 111 21.43 -0.69 -10.61
N GLY A 112 21.06 -1.52 -11.58
CA GLY A 112 20.01 -2.50 -11.38
C GLY A 112 18.60 -1.93 -11.53
N SER A 113 17.64 -2.71 -11.13
CA SER A 113 16.21 -2.39 -11.18
C SER A 113 15.51 -2.82 -9.89
N ILE A 114 14.29 -2.33 -9.70
CA ILE A 114 13.45 -2.66 -8.56
C ILE A 114 12.12 -3.18 -9.06
N VAL A 115 11.65 -4.27 -8.46
CA VAL A 115 10.28 -4.76 -8.55
C VAL A 115 9.52 -4.32 -7.31
N PHE A 116 8.28 -3.91 -7.47
CA PHE A 116 7.45 -3.40 -6.37
C PHE A 116 6.20 -4.24 -6.17
N ALA A 117 5.79 -4.37 -4.92
CA ALA A 117 4.48 -4.88 -4.54
C ALA A 117 3.82 -3.89 -3.59
N CYS A 118 2.50 -3.68 -3.73
CA CYS A 118 1.79 -2.66 -2.97
C CYS A 118 0.51 -3.21 -2.33
N LEU A 119 0.15 -2.67 -1.15
CA LEU A 119 -1.09 -2.97 -0.45
C LEU A 119 -1.71 -1.70 0.12
N SER A 120 -2.99 -1.51 -0.09
CA SER A 120 -3.82 -0.41 0.40
C SER A 120 -4.89 -0.92 1.36
N PRO A 121 -5.22 -0.18 2.41
CA PRO A 121 -4.59 1.06 2.88
C PRO A 121 -3.25 0.80 3.58
N ALA A 122 -2.42 1.86 3.70
CA ALA A 122 -1.13 1.73 4.40
C ALA A 122 -1.28 1.43 5.89
N LYS A 123 -2.30 1.98 6.52
CA LYS A 123 -2.57 1.83 7.95
C LYS A 123 -4.04 1.56 8.18
N ASP A 124 -4.33 0.41 8.74
CA ASP A 124 -5.67 0.09 9.25
C ASP A 124 -5.60 -0.97 10.34
N THR A 125 -6.51 -0.86 11.31
CA THR A 125 -6.61 -1.81 12.43
C THR A 125 -7.31 -3.11 12.05
N GLN A 126 -7.95 -3.15 10.89
CA GLN A 126 -8.65 -4.34 10.38
C GLN A 126 -7.71 -5.32 9.71
N ILE A 127 -6.47 -4.89 9.41
CA ILE A 127 -5.44 -5.71 8.75
C ILE A 127 -4.34 -6.02 9.75
N SER A 128 -4.03 -7.29 9.93
CA SER A 128 -2.94 -7.76 10.79
C SER A 128 -2.18 -8.92 10.13
N ASN A 129 -1.05 -9.31 10.70
CA ASN A 129 -0.19 -10.38 10.20
C ASN A 129 0.15 -10.21 8.71
N LEU A 130 0.38 -8.95 8.30
CA LEU A 130 0.65 -8.60 6.92
C LEU A 130 2.10 -8.91 6.56
N GLU A 131 2.27 -9.72 5.55
CA GLU A 131 3.57 -10.05 4.94
C GLU A 131 3.46 -10.11 3.42
N HIS A 132 4.57 -9.86 2.75
CA HIS A 132 4.72 -10.09 1.32
C HIS A 132 5.94 -10.98 1.05
N ASN A 133 5.75 -12.02 0.23
CA ASN A 133 6.81 -12.89 -0.28
C ASN A 133 6.99 -12.65 -1.77
N ILE A 134 8.15 -12.14 -2.16
CA ILE A 134 8.42 -11.84 -3.58
C ILE A 134 8.60 -13.09 -4.44
N VAL A 135 9.12 -14.18 -3.90
CA VAL A 135 9.34 -15.42 -4.66
C VAL A 135 8.03 -16.01 -5.14
N ASP A 136 7.03 -15.99 -4.28
CA ASP A 136 5.68 -16.49 -4.58
C ASP A 136 4.76 -15.38 -5.13
N ASP A 137 5.23 -14.14 -5.19
CA ASP A 137 4.43 -12.93 -5.45
C ASP A 137 3.13 -12.93 -4.65
N CYS A 138 3.27 -13.06 -3.33
CA CYS A 138 2.13 -13.36 -2.48
C CYS A 138 2.05 -12.46 -1.27
N PHE A 139 0.94 -11.73 -1.15
CA PHE A 139 0.51 -11.12 0.09
C PHE A 139 -0.27 -12.11 0.94
N LYS A 140 0.03 -12.14 2.24
CA LYS A 140 -0.76 -12.82 3.25
C LYS A 140 -1.11 -11.83 4.35
N PHE A 141 -2.36 -11.82 4.75
CA PHE A 141 -2.82 -11.00 5.87
C PHE A 141 -4.09 -11.57 6.49
N THR A 142 -4.33 -11.19 7.74
CA THR A 142 -5.59 -11.43 8.42
C THR A 142 -6.42 -10.15 8.36
N TYR A 143 -7.68 -10.28 7.94
CA TYR A 143 -8.65 -9.20 7.94
C TYR A 143 -9.76 -9.48 8.93
N VAL A 144 -10.16 -8.44 9.69
CA VAL A 144 -11.31 -8.49 10.59
C VAL A 144 -12.19 -7.28 10.32
N SER A 145 -13.39 -7.52 9.82
CA SER A 145 -14.38 -6.47 9.58
C SER A 145 -14.81 -5.81 10.88
N PRO A 146 -14.96 -4.49 10.92
CA PRO A 146 -15.50 -3.82 12.09
C PRO A 146 -16.93 -4.29 12.33
N ASN A 147 -17.21 -4.67 13.56
CA ASN A 147 -18.55 -5.11 13.93
C ASN A 147 -19.00 -4.41 15.21
N ALA A 148 -20.29 -4.14 15.29
CA ALA A 148 -20.96 -3.68 16.49
C ALA A 148 -22.16 -4.59 16.76
N TYR A 149 -22.22 -5.15 17.96
CA TYR A 149 -23.35 -6.03 18.37
C TYR A 149 -23.59 -7.21 17.41
N GLY A 150 -22.53 -7.81 16.87
CA GLY A 150 -22.62 -8.93 15.95
C GLY A 150 -23.07 -8.58 14.53
N LYS A 151 -23.08 -7.30 14.17
CA LYS A 151 -23.36 -6.81 12.81
C LYS A 151 -22.16 -6.07 12.26
N VAL A 152 -21.87 -6.28 10.96
CA VAL A 152 -20.82 -5.55 10.27
C VAL A 152 -21.19 -4.07 10.21
N ASP A 153 -20.26 -3.21 10.59
CA ASP A 153 -20.38 -1.77 10.41
C ASP A 153 -19.78 -1.39 9.05
N ALA A 154 -20.62 -1.36 8.03
CA ALA A 154 -20.20 -1.05 6.67
C ALA A 154 -19.59 0.36 6.53
N SER A 155 -19.94 1.30 7.42
CA SER A 155 -19.39 2.66 7.39
C SER A 155 -17.93 2.73 7.84
N LYS A 156 -17.43 1.67 8.49
CA LYS A 156 -16.05 1.57 8.98
C LYS A 156 -15.22 0.51 8.26
N THR A 157 -15.85 -0.23 7.35
CA THR A 157 -15.16 -1.24 6.56
C THR A 157 -14.24 -0.56 5.55
N VAL A 158 -12.95 -0.92 5.56
CA VAL A 158 -11.99 -0.41 4.59
C VAL A 158 -11.94 -1.31 3.36
N ASP A 159 -11.65 -0.72 2.22
CA ASP A 159 -11.43 -1.44 0.98
C ASP A 159 -9.96 -1.87 0.90
N VAL A 160 -9.73 -3.16 1.14
CA VAL A 160 -8.38 -3.72 1.08
C VAL A 160 -8.06 -4.07 -0.36
N MET A 161 -6.98 -3.47 -0.87
CA MET A 161 -6.51 -3.70 -2.23
C MET A 161 -5.03 -4.05 -2.24
N TRP A 162 -4.62 -4.82 -3.23
CA TRP A 162 -3.25 -5.26 -3.42
C TRP A 162 -2.86 -5.23 -4.90
N THR A 163 -1.56 -5.26 -5.20
CA THR A 163 -1.05 -5.40 -6.56
C THR A 163 -0.31 -6.72 -6.72
N ASP A 164 -0.26 -7.25 -7.93
CA ASP A 164 0.81 -8.20 -8.27
C ASP A 164 2.15 -7.45 -8.22
N ALA A 165 3.25 -8.17 -8.11
CA ALA A 165 4.55 -7.56 -8.26
C ALA A 165 4.68 -6.93 -9.66
N THR A 166 5.28 -5.76 -9.72
CA THR A 166 5.46 -5.04 -10.98
C THR A 166 6.52 -5.71 -11.85
N GLU A 167 6.60 -5.28 -13.10
CA GLU A 167 7.82 -5.45 -13.88
C GLU A 167 8.99 -4.75 -13.21
N SER A 168 10.20 -5.02 -13.65
CA SER A 168 11.41 -4.37 -13.19
C SER A 168 11.50 -2.92 -13.67
N TYR A 169 11.63 -1.99 -12.75
CA TYR A 169 11.76 -0.56 -13.03
C TYR A 169 13.10 0.00 -12.59
N ASN A 170 13.57 1.02 -13.29
CA ASN A 170 14.70 1.85 -12.91
C ASN A 170 14.36 3.34 -13.15
N GLU A 171 15.27 4.24 -12.82
CA GLU A 171 15.07 5.68 -12.97
C GLU A 171 14.57 6.10 -14.36
N LYS A 172 15.09 5.47 -15.42
CA LYS A 172 14.75 5.82 -16.81
C LYS A 172 13.39 5.31 -17.24
N THR A 173 13.04 4.09 -16.83
CA THR A 173 11.78 3.45 -17.21
C THR A 173 10.58 3.94 -16.40
N ALA A 174 10.82 4.55 -15.25
CA ALA A 174 9.79 5.06 -14.35
C ALA A 174 9.75 6.60 -14.24
N ALA A 175 10.21 7.32 -15.25
CA ALA A 175 10.25 8.80 -15.23
C ALA A 175 8.87 9.46 -15.01
N ALA A 176 7.78 8.80 -15.41
CA ALA A 176 6.40 9.24 -15.19
C ALA A 176 5.77 8.69 -13.91
N GLY A 177 6.56 8.06 -13.03
CA GLY A 177 6.11 7.27 -11.89
C GLY A 177 5.91 5.80 -12.25
N VAL A 178 6.10 4.93 -11.27
CA VAL A 178 5.85 3.48 -11.42
C VAL A 178 4.34 3.25 -11.52
N PRO A 179 3.83 2.69 -12.62
CA PRO A 179 2.43 2.36 -12.72
C PRO A 179 2.13 1.13 -11.84
N VAL A 180 1.12 1.23 -10.98
CA VAL A 180 0.64 0.12 -10.16
C VAL A 180 -0.88 0.01 -10.25
N THR A 181 -1.38 -1.21 -10.45
CA THR A 181 -2.81 -1.47 -10.59
C THR A 181 -3.31 -2.25 -9.39
N PHE A 182 -4.12 -1.61 -8.58
CA PHE A 182 -4.72 -2.23 -7.39
C PHE A 182 -5.90 -3.13 -7.74
N LYS A 183 -5.98 -4.28 -7.07
CA LYS A 183 -7.06 -5.27 -7.13
C LYS A 183 -7.74 -5.36 -5.77
N HIS A 184 -9.06 -5.42 -5.75
CA HIS A 184 -9.81 -5.57 -4.50
C HIS A 184 -9.67 -6.97 -3.92
N ALA A 185 -9.38 -7.05 -2.62
CA ALA A 185 -9.35 -8.31 -1.88
C ALA A 185 -10.74 -8.69 -1.34
N LEU A 186 -11.58 -7.70 -1.07
CA LEU A 186 -12.92 -7.90 -0.56
C LEU A 186 -13.97 -8.01 -1.69
N THR A 187 -15.08 -8.65 -1.38
CA THR A 187 -16.22 -8.76 -2.30
C THR A 187 -17.24 -7.69 -1.99
N TRP A 188 -17.64 -6.97 -3.02
CA TRP A 188 -18.75 -6.03 -2.97
C TRP A 188 -20.06 -6.68 -3.35
N ILE A 189 -21.12 -6.47 -2.58
CA ILE A 189 -22.45 -7.01 -2.83
C ILE A 189 -23.46 -5.86 -2.95
N THR A 190 -24.13 -5.82 -4.08
CA THR A 190 -25.20 -4.85 -4.33
C THR A 190 -26.53 -5.58 -4.47
N PHE A 191 -27.55 -5.07 -3.81
CA PHE A 191 -28.92 -5.57 -3.94
C PHE A 191 -29.71 -4.62 -4.82
N LYS A 192 -30.37 -5.17 -5.85
CA LYS A 192 -31.28 -4.43 -6.70
C LYS A 192 -32.67 -4.99 -6.52
N VAL A 193 -33.61 -4.15 -6.08
CA VAL A 193 -35.02 -4.50 -6.04
C VAL A 193 -35.67 -4.05 -7.33
N LEU A 194 -36.33 -4.97 -8.01
CA LEU A 194 -37.10 -4.71 -9.22
C LEU A 194 -38.59 -4.79 -8.86
N GLY A 195 -39.33 -3.74 -9.14
CA GLY A 195 -40.78 -3.72 -9.09
C GLY A 195 -41.36 -3.94 -10.47
N ASP A 196 -42.55 -4.55 -10.54
CA ASP A 196 -43.33 -4.58 -11.76
C ASP A 196 -44.06 -3.24 -11.92
N GLU A 197 -43.73 -2.50 -12.96
CA GLU A 197 -44.33 -1.19 -13.25
C GLU A 197 -45.82 -1.26 -13.57
N VAL A 198 -46.30 -2.43 -13.94
CA VAL A 198 -47.69 -2.60 -14.46
C VAL A 198 -48.75 -2.65 -13.36
N THR A 199 -48.39 -3.03 -12.15
CA THR A 199 -49.35 -3.31 -11.08
C THR A 199 -49.32 -2.35 -9.91
N SER A 200 -48.37 -1.43 -9.85
CA SER A 200 -48.17 -0.68 -8.62
C SER A 200 -48.17 0.83 -8.79
N GLY A 201 -49.33 1.41 -8.60
CA GLY A 201 -49.44 2.78 -8.13
C GLY A 201 -48.98 2.96 -6.66
N GLY A 202 -48.25 2.00 -6.11
CA GLY A 202 -47.81 1.97 -4.71
C GLY A 202 -46.33 2.11 -4.54
N ASN A 203 -45.91 2.88 -3.54
CA ASN A 203 -44.50 2.98 -3.10
C ASN A 203 -44.12 1.73 -2.31
N PHE A 204 -43.06 1.03 -2.76
CA PHE A 204 -42.48 -0.06 -1.99
C PHE A 204 -41.49 0.50 -0.96
N VAL A 205 -41.65 0.06 0.28
CA VAL A 205 -40.71 0.38 1.35
C VAL A 205 -40.06 -0.91 1.83
N ILE A 206 -38.74 -1.02 1.66
CA ILE A 206 -37.98 -2.13 2.24
C ILE A 206 -37.59 -1.73 3.66
N ASN A 207 -38.23 -2.35 4.65
CA ASN A 207 -37.97 -2.06 6.05
C ASN A 207 -36.65 -2.67 6.56
N SER A 208 -36.23 -3.80 5.99
CA SER A 208 -34.96 -4.43 6.36
C SER A 208 -34.47 -5.37 5.27
N LEU A 209 -33.16 -5.45 5.15
CA LEU A 209 -32.46 -6.45 4.35
C LEU A 209 -31.38 -7.06 5.25
N THR A 210 -31.41 -8.37 5.44
CA THR A 210 -30.45 -9.07 6.31
C THR A 210 -29.74 -10.16 5.54
N MET A 211 -28.40 -10.12 5.57
CA MET A 211 -27.56 -11.19 5.04
C MET A 211 -27.00 -11.98 6.21
N ASN A 212 -27.26 -13.29 6.24
CA ASN A 212 -26.78 -14.19 7.28
C ASN A 212 -25.57 -14.99 6.81
N LYS A 213 -24.74 -15.45 7.77
CA LYS A 213 -23.57 -16.30 7.54
C LYS A 213 -22.50 -15.65 6.64
N VAL A 214 -22.37 -14.33 6.69
CA VAL A 214 -21.29 -13.62 6.04
C VAL A 214 -20.02 -13.80 6.89
N MET A 215 -18.92 -14.17 6.25
CA MET A 215 -17.62 -14.18 6.93
C MET A 215 -17.19 -12.74 7.21
N ILE A 216 -16.91 -12.46 8.47
CA ILE A 216 -16.50 -11.13 8.95
C ILE A 216 -15.00 -11.05 9.28
N ALA A 217 -14.31 -12.17 9.23
CA ALA A 217 -12.87 -12.28 9.44
C ALA A 217 -12.33 -13.47 8.63
N GLY A 218 -11.07 -13.39 8.25
CA GLY A 218 -10.40 -14.46 7.52
C GLY A 218 -8.95 -14.13 7.23
N ASN A 219 -8.23 -15.13 6.76
CA ASN A 219 -6.87 -14.99 6.23
C ASN A 219 -6.92 -14.94 4.70
N PHE A 220 -6.34 -13.91 4.14
CA PHE A 220 -6.25 -13.74 2.69
C PHE A 220 -4.88 -14.17 2.16
N THR A 221 -4.89 -14.81 1.00
CA THR A 221 -3.69 -15.16 0.24
C THR A 221 -3.87 -14.69 -1.20
N SER A 222 -3.02 -13.79 -1.67
CA SER A 222 -3.24 -13.07 -2.92
C SER A 222 -2.99 -13.90 -4.18
N ASN A 223 -2.01 -14.80 -4.19
CA ASN A 223 -1.70 -15.63 -5.36
C ASN A 223 -2.89 -16.54 -5.76
N ASP A 224 -3.61 -17.05 -4.78
CA ASP A 224 -4.80 -17.88 -4.97
C ASP A 224 -6.11 -17.08 -4.98
N ARG A 225 -6.07 -15.83 -4.55
CA ARG A 225 -7.23 -14.96 -4.26
C ARG A 225 -8.24 -15.65 -3.34
N LYS A 226 -7.71 -16.34 -2.33
CA LYS A 226 -8.53 -17.14 -1.41
C LYS A 226 -8.58 -16.55 -0.02
N TRP A 227 -9.74 -16.77 0.58
CA TRP A 227 -10.01 -16.53 1.98
C TRP A 227 -10.15 -17.86 2.73
N ALA A 228 -9.51 -17.96 3.90
CA ALA A 228 -9.57 -19.11 4.80
C ALA A 228 -9.93 -18.70 6.24
#